data_657b458f59db2d7dca23941dde89e3e2
#
_entry.id   657b458f59db2d7dca23941dde89e3e2
#
_cell.length_a   1.000
_cell.length_b   1.000
_cell.length_c   1.000
_cell.angle_alpha   90.00
_cell.angle_beta   90.00
_cell.angle_gamma   90.00
#
_symmetry.space_group_name_H-M   'P 1'
#
loop_
_entity.id
_entity.type
_entity.pdbx_description
1 polymer ?
#
loop_
_entity_poly.entity_id
_entity_poly.type
_entity_poly.pdbx_seq_one_letter_code
_entity_poly.pdbx_strand_id
1 'polypeptide(L)'
;MFESALCAGITASGTDVYLMGVIPTPGVSYITRTCGFACGVMISASHNPYHDNGLKVIDCNGHKLSADIEEKIEEYIDMTEDVLPFATDGNIGRVIDYKEGREAYAQSLVSLCEESFEGIKVALDCSNGSASTVAKD
;
A
#
# COMPACT_ATOMS: atom_id res chain seq x y z
N MET A 1 7.88 11.56 -4.66
CA MET A 1 6.94 12.71 -4.64
C MET A 1 5.57 12.30 -4.11
N PHE A 2 4.80 11.42 -4.77
CA PHE A 2 3.45 11.00 -4.30
C PHE A 2 3.45 10.44 -2.88
N GLU A 3 4.35 9.52 -2.56
CA GLU A 3 4.48 8.94 -1.22
C GLU A 3 4.65 10.04 -0.15
N SER A 4 5.58 10.98 -0.38
CA SER A 4 5.83 12.06 0.59
C SER A 4 4.61 13.00 0.75
N ALA A 5 3.89 13.29 -0.33
CA ALA A 5 2.68 14.11 -0.29
C ALA A 5 1.55 13.40 0.47
N LEU A 6 1.34 12.12 0.20
CA LEU A 6 0.36 11.30 0.94
C LEU A 6 0.71 11.20 2.43
N CYS A 7 1.98 10.94 2.75
CA CYS A 7 2.44 10.92 4.15
C CYS A 7 2.15 12.24 4.86
N ALA A 8 2.46 13.38 4.21
CA ALA A 8 2.22 14.69 4.78
C ALA A 8 0.71 14.93 5.04
N GLY A 9 -0.15 14.64 4.06
CA GLY A 9 -1.59 14.82 4.20
C GLY A 9 -2.22 13.91 5.25
N ILE A 10 -1.87 12.62 5.23
CA ILE A 10 -2.40 11.64 6.18
C ILE A 10 -1.95 11.94 7.61
N THR A 11 -0.67 12.29 7.82
CA THR A 11 -0.19 12.64 9.16
C THR A 11 -0.76 13.96 9.65
N ALA A 12 -0.99 14.94 8.76
CA ALA A 12 -1.66 16.19 9.11
C ALA A 12 -3.12 15.98 9.53
N SER A 13 -3.78 14.92 9.08
CA SER A 13 -5.12 14.54 9.54
C SER A 13 -5.13 13.72 10.84
N GLY A 14 -3.97 13.46 11.45
CA GLY A 14 -3.85 12.75 12.73
C GLY A 14 -3.73 11.23 12.62
N THR A 15 -3.47 10.71 11.42
CA THR A 15 -3.37 9.27 11.18
C THR A 15 -1.91 8.84 10.98
N ASP A 16 -1.49 7.77 11.62
CA ASP A 16 -0.16 7.18 11.42
C ASP A 16 -0.07 6.51 10.04
N VAL A 17 1.09 6.63 9.40
CA VAL A 17 1.41 6.02 8.10
C VAL A 17 2.49 4.96 8.28
N TYR A 18 2.25 3.78 7.75
CA TYR A 18 3.18 2.66 7.78
C TYR A 18 3.71 2.39 6.37
N LEU A 19 4.99 2.66 6.14
CA LEU A 19 5.65 2.51 4.85
C LEU A 19 6.18 1.08 4.67
N MET A 20 5.65 0.38 3.69
CA MET A 20 6.13 -0.96 3.31
C MET A 20 7.20 -0.93 2.20
N GLY A 21 7.45 0.25 1.61
CA GLY A 21 8.34 0.39 0.47
C GLY A 21 7.77 -0.27 -0.79
N VAL A 22 8.65 -0.85 -1.61
CA VAL A 22 8.24 -1.52 -2.86
C VAL A 22 7.68 -2.89 -2.55
N ILE A 23 6.42 -3.11 -2.91
CA ILE A 23 5.68 -4.36 -2.68
C ILE A 23 4.61 -4.54 -3.77
N PRO A 24 4.24 -5.76 -4.19
CA PRO A 24 3.11 -5.97 -5.09
C PRO A 24 1.77 -5.55 -4.48
N THR A 25 0.83 -5.10 -5.33
CA THR A 25 -0.52 -4.69 -4.88
C THR A 25 -1.22 -5.73 -3.99
N PRO A 26 -1.16 -7.04 -4.28
CA PRO A 26 -1.72 -8.06 -3.37
C PRO A 26 -1.10 -8.04 -1.97
N GLY A 27 0.17 -7.65 -1.84
CA GLY A 27 0.83 -7.49 -0.55
C GLY A 27 0.22 -6.36 0.28
N VAL A 28 -0.08 -5.20 -0.36
CA VAL A 28 -0.79 -4.10 0.32
C VAL A 28 -2.16 -4.57 0.80
N SER A 29 -2.94 -5.23 -0.07
CA SER A 29 -4.25 -5.80 0.28
C SER A 29 -4.18 -6.78 1.46
N TYR A 30 -3.23 -7.72 1.39
CA TYR A 30 -3.03 -8.72 2.43
C TYR A 30 -2.71 -8.07 3.79
N ILE A 31 -1.72 -7.19 3.84
CA ILE A 31 -1.28 -6.53 5.09
C ILE A 31 -2.36 -5.61 5.64
N THR A 32 -3.06 -4.85 4.78
CA THR A 32 -4.17 -3.99 5.22
C THR A 32 -5.20 -4.80 5.99
N ARG A 33 -5.62 -5.93 5.44
CA ARG A 33 -6.64 -6.80 6.04
C ARG A 33 -6.14 -7.52 7.29
N THR A 34 -4.94 -8.13 7.24
CA THR A 34 -4.46 -9.04 8.29
C THR A 34 -3.86 -8.33 9.48
N CYS A 35 -3.33 -7.13 9.30
CA CYS A 35 -2.74 -6.32 10.37
C CYS A 35 -3.70 -5.25 10.92
N GLY A 36 -4.96 -5.21 10.45
CA GLY A 36 -6.00 -4.35 11.01
C GLY A 36 -5.82 -2.87 10.66
N PHE A 37 -5.21 -2.53 9.52
CA PHE A 37 -5.13 -1.15 9.05
C PHE A 37 -6.50 -0.64 8.57
N ALA A 38 -6.75 0.65 8.77
CA ALA A 38 -7.98 1.29 8.32
C ALA A 38 -8.09 1.31 6.78
N CYS A 39 -6.97 1.53 6.10
CA CYS A 39 -6.86 1.44 4.64
C CYS A 39 -5.41 1.20 4.22
N GLY A 40 -5.23 0.79 2.97
CA GLY A 40 -3.94 0.71 2.30
C GLY A 40 -3.94 1.58 1.05
N VAL A 41 -2.79 2.17 0.72
CA VAL A 41 -2.62 2.95 -0.51
C VAL A 41 -1.48 2.37 -1.33
N MET A 42 -1.77 2.01 -2.58
CA MET A 42 -0.78 1.57 -3.55
C MET A 42 -0.54 2.66 -4.59
N ILE A 43 0.71 3.09 -4.70
CA ILE A 43 1.16 4.02 -5.75
C ILE A 43 1.73 3.18 -6.88
N SER A 44 1.11 3.21 -8.06
CA SER A 44 1.53 2.34 -9.18
C SER A 44 1.06 2.86 -10.53
N ALA A 45 1.94 2.80 -11.52
CA ALA A 45 1.59 2.98 -12.93
C ALA A 45 0.92 1.73 -13.54
N SER A 46 0.75 0.64 -12.75
CA SER A 46 0.31 -0.67 -13.26
C SER A 46 1.28 -1.19 -14.35
N HIS A 47 0.77 -1.49 -15.55
CA HIS A 47 1.54 -1.90 -16.74
C HIS A 47 1.85 -0.73 -17.67
N ASN A 48 1.48 0.48 -17.31
CA ASN A 48 1.73 1.67 -18.10
C ASN A 48 3.18 2.14 -17.94
N PRO A 49 3.67 3.02 -18.84
CA PRO A 49 4.95 3.67 -18.68
C PRO A 49 5.10 4.37 -17.32
N TYR A 50 6.31 4.47 -16.82
CA TYR A 50 6.59 4.98 -15.46
C TYR A 50 6.11 6.43 -15.20
N HIS A 51 5.85 7.20 -16.24
CA HIS A 51 5.32 8.57 -16.12
C HIS A 51 3.81 8.62 -15.87
N ASP A 52 3.10 7.51 -16.09
CA ASP A 52 1.69 7.35 -15.78
C ASP A 52 1.56 6.75 -14.38
N ASN A 53 1.43 7.58 -13.37
CA ASN A 53 1.19 7.10 -12.01
C ASN A 53 -0.30 7.14 -11.67
N GLY A 54 -0.66 6.35 -10.65
CA GLY A 54 -2.01 6.32 -10.10
C GLY A 54 -2.00 5.87 -8.64
N LEU A 55 -3.08 6.14 -7.96
CA LEU A 55 -3.32 5.72 -6.59
C LEU A 55 -4.43 4.68 -6.58
N LYS A 56 -4.24 3.61 -5.82
CA LYS A 56 -5.28 2.62 -5.53
C LYS A 56 -5.48 2.59 -4.03
N VAL A 57 -6.65 2.98 -3.59
CA VAL A 57 -7.01 2.90 -2.17
C VAL A 57 -7.73 1.59 -1.91
N ILE A 58 -7.30 0.91 -0.86
CA ILE A 58 -7.75 -0.42 -0.46
C ILE A 58 -8.41 -0.28 0.91
N ASP A 59 -9.60 -0.82 1.08
CA ASP A 59 -10.34 -0.78 2.34
C ASP A 59 -9.73 -1.72 3.40
N CYS A 60 -10.24 -1.66 4.63
CA CYS A 60 -9.78 -2.49 5.75
C CYS A 60 -9.98 -4.00 5.53
N ASN A 61 -10.81 -4.40 4.57
CA ASN A 61 -11.03 -5.80 4.20
C ASN A 61 -10.08 -6.27 3.09
N GLY A 62 -9.22 -5.39 2.58
CA GLY A 62 -8.28 -5.68 1.50
C GLY A 62 -8.87 -5.55 0.10
N HIS A 63 -10.03 -4.93 -0.06
CA HIS A 63 -10.68 -4.69 -1.35
C HIS A 63 -10.44 -3.27 -1.85
N LYS A 64 -10.57 -3.06 -3.16
CA LYS A 64 -10.63 -1.72 -3.73
C LYS A 64 -11.80 -0.97 -3.09
N LEU A 65 -11.65 0.33 -2.84
CA LEU A 65 -12.73 1.18 -2.35
C LEU A 65 -13.96 1.07 -3.25
N SER A 66 -15.13 1.20 -2.65
CA SER A 66 -16.40 1.32 -3.38
C SER A 66 -16.47 2.64 -4.15
N ALA A 67 -17.18 2.61 -5.27
CA ALA A 67 -17.29 3.79 -6.16
C ALA A 67 -17.86 5.03 -5.44
N ASP A 68 -18.79 4.83 -4.51
CA ASP A 68 -19.38 5.90 -3.73
C ASP A 68 -18.40 6.60 -2.76
N ILE A 69 -17.39 5.89 -2.30
CA ILE A 69 -16.32 6.48 -1.48
C ILE A 69 -15.28 7.15 -2.38
N GLU A 70 -14.94 6.54 -3.52
CA GLU A 70 -14.05 7.18 -4.51
C GLU A 70 -14.62 8.53 -4.97
N GLU A 71 -15.91 8.57 -5.31
CA GLU A 71 -16.61 9.80 -5.71
C GLU A 71 -16.53 10.90 -4.63
N LYS A 72 -16.76 10.56 -3.36
CA LYS A 72 -16.62 11.51 -2.25
C LYS A 72 -15.20 12.04 -2.06
N ILE A 73 -14.19 11.20 -2.32
CA ILE A 73 -12.79 11.64 -2.28
C ILE A 73 -12.52 12.62 -3.44
N GLU A 74 -13.00 12.32 -4.63
CA GLU A 74 -12.87 13.19 -5.81
C GLU A 74 -13.60 14.53 -5.59
N GLU A 75 -14.82 14.51 -5.09
CA GLU A 75 -15.56 15.71 -4.71
C GLU A 75 -14.79 16.58 -3.70
N TYR A 76 -14.17 15.93 -2.67
CA TYR A 76 -13.37 16.66 -1.69
C TYR A 76 -12.11 17.27 -2.29
N ILE A 77 -11.43 16.57 -3.22
CA ILE A 77 -10.25 17.09 -3.92
C ILE A 77 -10.59 18.33 -4.75
N ASP A 78 -11.80 18.36 -5.33
CA ASP A 78 -12.26 19.46 -6.18
C ASP A 78 -12.80 20.66 -5.37
N MET A 79 -12.92 20.56 -4.04
CA MET A 79 -13.30 21.69 -3.18
C MET A 79 -12.25 22.79 -3.20
N THR A 80 -12.69 24.03 -3.13
CA THR A 80 -11.81 25.21 -3.07
C THR A 80 -11.30 25.51 -1.66
N GLU A 81 -11.96 24.94 -0.65
CA GLU A 81 -11.61 25.12 0.76
C GLU A 81 -11.48 23.76 1.45
N ASP A 82 -10.46 23.61 2.28
CA ASP A 82 -10.30 22.43 3.11
C ASP A 82 -11.28 22.50 4.29
N VAL A 83 -12.24 21.58 4.31
CA VAL A 83 -13.28 21.54 5.35
C VAL A 83 -12.99 20.53 6.46
N LEU A 84 -11.94 19.71 6.31
CA LEU A 84 -11.54 18.76 7.34
C LEU A 84 -10.52 19.40 8.29
N PRO A 85 -10.68 19.18 9.62
CA PRO A 85 -9.76 19.73 10.58
C PRO A 85 -8.39 19.05 10.49
N PHE A 86 -7.32 19.85 10.58
CA PHE A 86 -5.97 19.33 10.77
C PHE A 86 -5.75 18.93 12.24
N ALA A 87 -4.98 17.89 12.44
CA ALA A 87 -4.51 17.53 13.76
C ALA A 87 -3.45 18.53 14.25
N THR A 88 -3.42 18.74 15.57
CA THR A 88 -2.47 19.65 16.21
C THR A 88 -1.72 18.94 17.34
N ASP A 89 -0.56 19.48 17.68
CA ASP A 89 0.26 19.07 18.82
C ASP A 89 0.58 17.56 18.78
N GLY A 90 0.32 16.85 19.86
CA GLY A 90 0.57 15.42 19.99
C GLY A 90 -0.36 14.50 19.19
N ASN A 91 -1.37 15.07 18.52
CA ASN A 91 -2.32 14.33 17.69
C ASN A 91 -1.87 14.24 16.22
N ILE A 92 -0.81 14.92 15.81
CA ILE A 92 -0.24 14.76 14.47
C ILE A 92 0.25 13.32 14.32
N GLY A 93 -0.10 12.68 13.21
CA GLY A 93 0.30 11.31 12.90
C GLY A 93 1.81 11.18 12.64
N ARG A 94 2.29 9.95 12.63
CA ARG A 94 3.72 9.62 12.43
C ARG A 94 3.90 8.81 11.16
N VAL A 95 5.08 8.92 10.57
CA VAL A 95 5.52 8.04 9.48
C VAL A 95 6.45 6.98 10.06
N ILE A 96 6.11 5.72 9.85
CA ILE A 96 6.78 4.55 10.42
C ILE A 96 7.27 3.67 9.28
N ASP A 97 8.56 3.33 9.26
CA ASP A 97 9.08 2.32 8.33
C ASP A 97 8.59 0.93 8.79
N TYR A 98 7.86 0.23 7.93
CA TYR A 98 7.19 -1.04 8.27
C TYR A 98 7.64 -2.16 7.32
N LYS A 99 8.92 -2.50 7.36
CA LYS A 99 9.51 -3.58 6.56
C LYS A 99 8.96 -4.94 6.92
N GLU A 100 8.59 -5.12 8.18
CA GLU A 100 8.00 -6.36 8.72
C GLU A 100 6.71 -6.74 7.97
N GLY A 101 5.96 -5.77 7.46
CA GLY A 101 4.78 -6.03 6.63
C GLY A 101 5.12 -6.74 5.33
N ARG A 102 6.22 -6.36 4.67
CA ARG A 102 6.68 -7.03 3.45
C ARG A 102 7.14 -8.48 3.75
N GLU A 103 7.88 -8.66 4.84
CA GLU A 103 8.32 -9.97 5.28
C GLU A 103 7.13 -10.87 5.63
N ALA A 104 6.13 -10.34 6.34
CA ALA A 104 4.91 -11.07 6.67
C ALA A 104 4.13 -11.50 5.42
N TYR A 105 4.09 -10.66 4.38
CA TYR A 105 3.49 -11.02 3.10
C TYR A 105 4.26 -12.16 2.41
N ALA A 106 5.58 -12.08 2.32
CA ALA A 106 6.41 -13.13 1.74
C ALA A 106 6.21 -14.46 2.49
N GLN A 107 6.25 -14.44 3.82
CA GLN A 107 6.02 -15.61 4.66
C GLN A 107 4.61 -16.19 4.45
N SER A 108 3.61 -15.36 4.25
CA SER A 108 2.25 -15.84 3.96
C SER A 108 2.18 -16.62 2.64
N LEU A 109 2.90 -16.16 1.61
CA LEU A 109 2.96 -16.87 0.33
C LEU A 109 3.67 -18.22 0.47
N VAL A 110 4.78 -18.26 1.18
CA VAL A 110 5.51 -19.51 1.46
C VAL A 110 4.63 -20.50 2.22
N SER A 111 3.85 -20.04 3.19
CA SER A 111 2.96 -20.90 3.99
C SER A 111 1.81 -21.56 3.19
N LEU A 112 1.52 -21.08 1.99
CA LEU A 112 0.53 -21.70 1.09
C LEU A 112 1.09 -22.91 0.34
N CYS A 113 2.42 -23.10 0.35
CA CYS A 113 3.06 -24.23 -0.31
C CYS A 113 3.11 -25.42 0.65
N GLU A 114 2.33 -26.45 0.37
CA GLU A 114 2.28 -27.70 1.15
C GLU A 114 3.32 -28.73 0.67
N GLU A 115 3.80 -28.57 -0.57
CA GLU A 115 4.71 -29.50 -1.22
C GLU A 115 6.14 -28.99 -1.26
N SER A 116 7.10 -29.93 -1.27
CA SER A 116 8.52 -29.59 -1.43
C SER A 116 8.87 -29.36 -2.90
N PHE A 117 9.58 -28.28 -3.17
CA PHE A 117 10.18 -28.00 -4.47
C PHE A 117 11.66 -28.39 -4.55
N GLU A 118 12.14 -29.23 -3.62
CA GLU A 118 13.54 -29.67 -3.60
C GLU A 118 13.96 -30.32 -4.92
N GLY A 119 15.08 -29.88 -5.47
CA GLY A 119 15.61 -30.34 -6.75
C GLY A 119 15.03 -29.66 -7.98
N ILE A 120 13.99 -28.82 -7.85
CA ILE A 120 13.44 -28.04 -8.97
C ILE A 120 14.31 -26.80 -9.16
N LYS A 121 14.72 -26.54 -10.41
CA LYS A 121 15.41 -25.31 -10.80
C LYS A 121 14.42 -24.37 -11.44
N VAL A 122 14.28 -23.16 -10.88
CA VAL A 122 13.41 -22.11 -11.38
C VAL A 122 14.23 -20.94 -11.88
N ALA A 123 13.98 -20.47 -13.09
CA ALA A 123 14.46 -19.19 -13.59
C ALA A 123 13.30 -18.18 -13.47
N LEU A 124 13.53 -17.08 -12.76
CA LEU A 124 12.53 -16.06 -12.49
C LEU A 124 12.99 -14.72 -13.03
N ASP A 125 12.24 -14.15 -13.97
CA ASP A 125 12.40 -12.77 -14.43
C ASP A 125 11.26 -11.90 -13.87
N CYS A 126 11.60 -11.02 -12.94
CA CYS A 126 10.66 -10.08 -12.32
C CYS A 126 10.54 -8.76 -13.08
N SER A 127 11.22 -8.59 -14.21
CA SER A 127 11.23 -7.37 -15.05
C SER A 127 11.44 -6.06 -14.25
N ASN A 128 12.22 -6.10 -13.17
CA ASN A 128 12.38 -4.99 -12.22
C ASN A 128 11.05 -4.49 -11.58
N GLY A 129 10.01 -5.29 -11.66
CA GLY A 129 8.71 -4.98 -11.04
C GLY A 129 8.71 -5.13 -9.53
N SER A 130 7.61 -4.74 -8.89
CA SER A 130 7.46 -4.78 -7.43
C SER A 130 7.58 -6.18 -6.82
N ALA A 131 7.34 -7.24 -7.61
CA ALA A 131 7.55 -8.62 -7.18
C ALA A 131 9.02 -8.96 -6.89
N SER A 132 9.98 -8.23 -7.49
CA SER A 132 11.41 -8.45 -7.29
C SER A 132 11.87 -8.33 -5.84
N THR A 133 11.09 -7.64 -5.00
CA THR A 133 11.39 -7.43 -3.57
C THR A 133 11.01 -8.60 -2.67
N VAL A 134 10.10 -9.46 -3.13
CA VAL A 134 9.58 -10.62 -2.38
C VAL A 134 9.83 -11.97 -3.06
N ALA A 135 10.25 -11.96 -4.31
CA ALA A 135 10.42 -13.18 -5.11
C ALA A 135 11.70 -13.95 -4.81
N LYS A 136 12.60 -13.42 -4.00
CA LYS A 136 13.85 -14.08 -3.61
C LYS A 136 13.75 -14.84 -2.29
N ASP A 137 12.75 -14.54 -1.51
CA ASP A 137 12.50 -15.10 -0.19
C ASP A 137 11.66 -16.37 -0.31
#